data_ba8467e7523f151131a584d40e68d36c
#
_entry.id   ba8467e7523f151131a584d40e68d36c
#
_cell.length_a   1.000
_cell.length_b   1.000
_cell.length_c   1.000
_cell.angle_alpha   90.00
_cell.angle_beta   90.00
_cell.angle_gamma   90.00
#
_symmetry.space_group_name_H-M   'P 1'
#
loop_
_entity.id
_entity.type
_entity.pdbx_description
1 polymer ?
#
loop_
_entity_poly.entity_id
_entity_poly.type
_entity_poly.pdbx_seq_one_letter_code
_entity_poly.pdbx_strand_id
1 'polypeptide(L)'
;MLRIYIGPNGYGKTYAINSKIEELKKEDKNRKDIIILNSEIVFADEMKDSVNNSFVMEYLIEELLENDDINTAKNNYEKLIDKNVEENKKMYNDIMNEVLSLNNQQRKKDVIDTTSSKEHKKLIKINSDDLKNSMGSGQKLQFLLKLIEKSNKKYIFLDEPENHTHPSLLHITAGLINKLSIDKDVCIATHSPELLSLLNIDFNELYIFNDPNYGNPKKINFNDAVSISKSIHLDNLNNKSKTYYNALSFKKNIIELHKKEFFEAIFSKKVYMIEGINDLLFLKSLLVKNLEQYNQYSIFQCYGKPHYLPFINVFEQLGIEVVPLFDIDDKNDSNNVLINEEIKKCKKYLEFDDNLENELNYLGKKTDTTAFIEFLDNFNNYKKYSSIFDGSDENV
;
A
#
# COMPACT_ATOMS: atom_id res chain seq x y z
N MET A 1 11.65 10.42 0.42
CA MET A 1 10.79 9.98 1.55
C MET A 1 9.72 9.03 1.05
N LEU A 2 9.34 7.99 1.82
CA LEU A 2 8.27 7.04 1.46
C LEU A 2 7.07 7.24 2.39
N ARG A 3 5.94 7.70 1.84
CA ARG A 3 4.66 7.82 2.53
C ARG A 3 3.70 6.74 2.06
N ILE A 4 3.00 6.08 2.97
CA ILE A 4 2.18 4.92 2.65
C ILE A 4 0.77 5.09 3.21
N TYR A 5 -0.22 4.96 2.33
CA TYR A 5 -1.64 4.94 2.63
C TYR A 5 -2.16 3.52 2.49
N ILE A 6 -2.64 2.94 3.58
CA ILE A 6 -3.15 1.57 3.61
C ILE A 6 -4.59 1.51 4.08
N GLY A 7 -5.30 0.47 3.67
CA GLY A 7 -6.70 0.23 4.06
C GLY A 7 -7.48 -0.52 3.00
N PRO A 8 -8.68 -1.01 3.30
CA PRO A 8 -9.54 -1.68 2.35
C PRO A 8 -9.91 -0.79 1.15
N ASN A 9 -10.37 -1.42 0.05
CA ASN A 9 -10.85 -0.68 -1.10
C ASN A 9 -12.10 0.14 -0.76
N GLY A 10 -12.20 1.36 -1.30
CA GLY A 10 -13.29 2.28 -1.02
C GLY A 10 -13.16 3.09 0.27
N TYR A 11 -12.07 3.00 1.02
CA TYR A 11 -11.88 3.70 2.30
C TYR A 11 -11.16 5.05 2.18
N GLY A 12 -11.00 5.58 0.97
CA GLY A 12 -10.51 6.95 0.75
C GLY A 12 -9.02 7.10 0.47
N LYS A 13 -8.24 6.01 0.29
CA LYS A 13 -6.80 6.08 -0.05
C LYS A 13 -6.52 6.93 -1.28
N THR A 14 -7.19 6.61 -2.40
CA THR A 14 -7.06 7.36 -3.67
C THR A 14 -7.51 8.81 -3.52
N TYR A 15 -8.56 9.08 -2.73
CA TYR A 15 -8.98 10.45 -2.42
C TYR A 15 -7.87 11.22 -1.68
N ALA A 16 -7.22 10.59 -0.70
CA ALA A 16 -6.12 11.20 0.03
C ALA A 16 -4.91 11.49 -0.87
N ILE A 17 -4.57 10.58 -1.80
CA ILE A 17 -3.56 10.83 -2.83
C ILE A 17 -3.94 12.05 -3.66
N ASN A 18 -5.15 12.10 -4.21
CA ASN A 18 -5.61 13.20 -5.05
C ASN A 18 -5.61 14.54 -4.30
N SER A 19 -6.03 14.55 -3.04
CA SER A 19 -5.97 15.73 -2.17
C SER A 19 -4.54 16.23 -2.01
N LYS A 20 -3.58 15.33 -1.79
CA LYS A 20 -2.15 15.70 -1.68
C LYS A 20 -1.57 16.22 -2.98
N ILE A 21 -1.96 15.65 -4.12
CA ILE A 21 -1.60 16.13 -5.45
C ILE A 21 -2.11 17.56 -5.67
N GLU A 22 -3.37 17.83 -5.33
CA GLU A 22 -3.95 19.18 -5.47
C GLU A 22 -3.29 20.20 -4.55
N GLU A 23 -2.88 19.80 -3.33
CA GLU A 23 -2.08 20.63 -2.42
C GLU A 23 -0.75 21.02 -3.08
N LEU A 24 0.01 20.05 -3.58
CA LEU A 24 1.29 20.29 -4.24
C LEU A 24 1.15 21.14 -5.50
N LYS A 25 0.11 20.95 -6.30
CA LYS A 25 -0.17 21.78 -7.47
C LYS A 25 -0.47 23.26 -7.13
N LYS A 26 -0.96 23.52 -5.92
CA LYS A 26 -1.18 24.88 -5.43
C LYS A 26 0.09 25.54 -4.91
N GLU A 27 0.95 24.76 -4.26
CA GLU A 27 2.22 25.25 -3.69
C GLU A 27 3.29 25.45 -4.77
N ASP A 28 3.37 24.52 -5.72
CA ASP A 28 4.36 24.55 -6.79
C ASP A 28 3.70 24.86 -8.15
N LYS A 29 4.05 26.01 -8.74
CA LYS A 29 3.56 26.41 -10.07
C LYS A 29 4.06 25.48 -11.18
N ASN A 30 5.05 24.63 -10.91
CA ASN A 30 5.61 23.68 -11.86
C ASN A 30 4.95 22.30 -11.70
N ARG A 31 3.80 22.11 -12.38
CA ARG A 31 3.13 20.79 -12.53
C ARG A 31 4.05 19.70 -13.11
N LYS A 32 5.19 20.05 -13.64
CA LYS A 32 6.16 19.15 -14.30
C LYS A 32 6.86 18.18 -13.36
N ASP A 33 6.91 18.46 -12.04
CA ASP A 33 7.65 17.64 -11.07
C ASP A 33 6.85 16.48 -10.48
N ILE A 34 5.56 16.31 -10.87
CA ILE A 34 4.63 15.32 -10.32
C ILE A 34 4.38 14.21 -11.33
N ILE A 35 4.48 12.98 -10.89
CA ILE A 35 4.07 11.77 -11.63
C ILE A 35 2.98 11.04 -10.86
N ILE A 36 1.95 10.59 -11.57
CA ILE A 36 0.83 9.84 -11.02
C ILE A 36 0.68 8.55 -11.82
N LEU A 37 0.85 7.41 -11.18
CA LEU A 37 0.57 6.09 -11.74
C LEU A 37 -0.63 5.49 -11.00
N ASN A 38 -1.78 5.50 -11.63
CA ASN A 38 -3.02 4.94 -11.10
C ASN A 38 -3.14 3.45 -11.43
N SER A 39 -3.86 2.69 -10.60
CA SER A 39 -4.14 1.27 -10.81
C SER A 39 -4.87 0.97 -12.12
N GLU A 40 -5.68 1.93 -12.59
CA GLU A 40 -6.46 1.84 -13.83
C GLU A 40 -5.67 2.23 -15.08
N ILE A 41 -4.42 2.66 -14.96
CA ILE A 41 -3.57 2.87 -16.13
C ILE A 41 -3.40 1.52 -16.81
N VAL A 42 -4.31 1.26 -17.72
CA VAL A 42 -4.21 0.15 -18.65
C VAL A 42 -3.03 0.48 -19.56
N PHE A 43 -1.88 -0.10 -19.24
CA PHE A 43 -0.62 0.10 -19.98
C PHE A 43 -0.76 -0.04 -21.50
N ALA A 44 -1.83 -0.68 -21.97
CA ALA A 44 -2.16 -0.74 -23.39
C ALA A 44 -2.49 0.63 -23.97
N ASP A 45 -3.06 1.56 -23.18
CA ASP A 45 -3.43 2.90 -23.67
C ASP A 45 -2.26 3.88 -23.52
N GLU A 46 -1.42 3.71 -22.52
CA GLU A 46 -0.22 4.53 -22.31
C GLU A 46 0.86 4.33 -23.39
N MET A 47 0.82 3.21 -24.11
CA MET A 47 1.76 2.88 -25.19
C MET A 47 1.16 3.01 -26.60
N LYS A 48 0.01 3.65 -26.75
CA LYS A 48 -0.54 3.95 -28.06
C LYS A 48 0.33 4.99 -28.78
N ASP A 49 0.46 4.81 -30.10
CA ASP A 49 1.20 5.73 -30.98
C ASP A 49 0.61 7.17 -31.04
N SER A 50 -0.52 7.40 -30.38
CA SER A 50 -1.12 8.72 -30.26
C SER A 50 -0.51 9.47 -29.08
N VAL A 51 0.37 10.37 -29.38
CA VAL A 51 1.13 11.24 -28.47
C VAL A 51 0.27 12.06 -27.49
N ASN A 52 -1.04 12.16 -27.74
CA ASN A 52 -1.90 13.06 -26.98
C ASN A 52 -2.19 12.60 -25.54
N ASN A 53 -1.95 11.31 -25.22
CA ASN A 53 -2.32 10.73 -23.92
C ASN A 53 -1.32 9.70 -23.39
N SER A 54 -0.11 9.59 -23.95
CA SER A 54 0.89 8.65 -23.48
C SER A 54 1.90 9.33 -22.55
N PHE A 55 1.82 9.03 -21.27
CA PHE A 55 2.81 9.46 -20.27
C PHE A 55 4.25 9.08 -20.68
N VAL A 56 4.44 7.88 -21.21
CA VAL A 56 5.76 7.42 -21.68
C VAL A 56 6.29 8.29 -22.79
N MET A 57 5.44 8.68 -23.74
CA MET A 57 5.83 9.55 -24.85
C MET A 57 6.10 10.98 -24.39
N GLU A 58 5.25 11.51 -23.52
CA GLU A 58 5.45 12.84 -22.94
C GLU A 58 6.77 12.90 -22.19
N TYR A 59 7.03 11.89 -21.37
CA TYR A 59 8.27 11.75 -20.62
C TYR A 59 9.50 11.65 -21.55
N LEU A 60 9.45 10.78 -22.56
CA LEU A 60 10.57 10.63 -23.51
C LEU A 60 10.81 11.90 -24.33
N ILE A 61 9.76 12.62 -24.69
CA ILE A 61 9.88 13.91 -25.37
C ILE A 61 10.55 14.93 -24.45
N GLU A 62 10.11 15.03 -23.19
CA GLU A 62 10.73 15.93 -22.21
C GLU A 62 12.21 15.60 -22.01
N GLU A 63 12.57 14.34 -21.77
CA GLU A 63 13.96 13.94 -21.47
C GLU A 63 14.88 13.96 -22.70
N LEU A 64 14.38 13.62 -23.88
CA LEU A 64 15.21 13.53 -25.09
C LEU A 64 15.25 14.83 -25.89
N LEU A 65 14.22 15.69 -25.78
CA LEU A 65 14.09 16.90 -26.60
C LEU A 65 14.12 18.20 -25.80
N GLU A 66 13.99 18.18 -24.47
CA GLU A 66 14.08 19.37 -23.63
C GLU A 66 15.52 19.59 -23.15
N ASN A 67 16.38 20.10 -24.03
CA ASN A 67 17.59 20.80 -23.60
C ASN A 67 17.51 22.27 -24.04
N ASP A 68 18.32 23.14 -23.43
CA ASP A 68 18.27 24.58 -23.67
C ASP A 68 18.58 24.94 -25.13
N ASP A 69 19.42 24.18 -25.81
CA ASP A 69 19.78 24.39 -27.20
C ASP A 69 18.61 24.03 -28.13
N ILE A 70 17.92 22.90 -27.87
CA ILE A 70 16.75 22.46 -28.63
C ILE A 70 15.58 23.42 -28.39
N ASN A 71 15.36 23.87 -27.16
CA ASN A 71 14.31 24.83 -26.83
C ASN A 71 14.58 26.19 -27.50
N THR A 72 15.83 26.64 -27.53
CA THR A 72 16.21 27.87 -28.24
C THR A 72 16.03 27.74 -29.74
N ALA A 73 16.43 26.63 -30.34
CA ALA A 73 16.22 26.34 -31.76
C ALA A 73 14.72 26.27 -32.09
N LYS A 74 13.90 25.62 -31.25
CA LYS A 74 12.46 25.55 -31.41
C LYS A 74 11.81 26.93 -31.36
N ASN A 75 12.13 27.74 -30.37
CA ASN A 75 11.60 29.10 -30.24
C ASN A 75 11.98 29.98 -31.44
N ASN A 76 13.18 29.80 -31.96
CA ASN A 76 13.63 30.53 -33.16
C ASN A 76 12.88 30.04 -34.41
N TYR A 77 12.65 28.73 -34.53
CA TYR A 77 11.87 28.15 -35.63
C TYR A 77 10.42 28.62 -35.59
N GLU A 78 9.75 28.61 -34.43
CA GLU A 78 8.40 29.12 -34.27
C GLU A 78 8.30 30.61 -34.64
N LYS A 79 9.24 31.46 -34.20
CA LYS A 79 9.29 32.90 -34.59
C LYS A 79 9.44 33.08 -36.09
N LEU A 80 10.25 32.24 -36.74
CA LEU A 80 10.42 32.31 -38.22
C LEU A 80 9.15 31.90 -38.94
N ILE A 81 8.43 30.86 -38.46
CA ILE A 81 7.14 30.45 -39.01
C ILE A 81 6.12 31.55 -38.86
N ASP A 82 5.97 32.08 -37.62
CA ASP A 82 5.01 33.15 -37.34
C ASP A 82 5.27 34.37 -38.24
N LYS A 83 6.54 34.78 -38.39
CA LYS A 83 6.91 35.86 -39.28
C LYS A 83 6.53 35.57 -40.75
N ASN A 84 6.86 34.40 -41.29
CA ASN A 84 6.53 34.02 -42.65
C ASN A 84 5.01 33.89 -42.87
N VAL A 85 4.27 33.38 -41.89
CA VAL A 85 2.82 33.29 -41.92
C VAL A 85 2.19 34.67 -41.94
N GLU A 86 2.63 35.58 -41.06
CA GLU A 86 2.09 36.97 -41.05
C GLU A 86 2.42 37.71 -42.33
N GLU A 87 3.65 37.57 -42.88
CA GLU A 87 4.04 38.18 -44.18
C GLU A 87 3.15 37.67 -45.34
N ASN A 88 2.83 36.39 -45.38
CA ASN A 88 2.02 35.81 -46.45
C ASN A 88 0.51 35.95 -46.20
N LYS A 89 0.07 36.01 -44.94
CA LYS A 89 -1.36 36.12 -44.57
C LYS A 89 -2.04 37.32 -45.21
N LYS A 90 -1.35 38.46 -45.26
CA LYS A 90 -1.86 39.68 -45.87
C LYS A 90 -2.11 39.45 -47.37
N MET A 91 -1.13 38.93 -48.08
CA MET A 91 -1.22 38.65 -49.53
C MET A 91 -2.39 37.68 -49.82
N TYR A 92 -2.52 36.57 -49.09
CA TYR A 92 -3.61 35.62 -49.28
C TYR A 92 -4.97 36.22 -48.95
N ASN A 93 -5.05 37.05 -47.92
CA ASN A 93 -6.26 37.74 -47.56
C ASN A 93 -6.67 38.77 -48.61
N ASP A 94 -5.72 39.48 -49.21
CA ASP A 94 -5.97 40.47 -50.26
C ASP A 94 -6.47 39.76 -51.55
N ILE A 95 -5.81 38.69 -52.00
CA ILE A 95 -6.29 37.86 -53.13
C ILE A 95 -7.69 37.34 -52.90
N MET A 96 -7.99 36.81 -51.69
CA MET A 96 -9.31 36.28 -51.40
C MET A 96 -10.38 37.39 -51.40
N ASN A 97 -10.06 38.55 -50.87
CA ASN A 97 -10.98 39.71 -50.89
C ASN A 97 -11.27 40.15 -52.33
N GLU A 98 -10.27 40.15 -53.21
CA GLU A 98 -10.44 40.45 -54.62
C GLU A 98 -11.38 39.42 -55.29
N VAL A 99 -11.15 38.13 -55.08
CA VAL A 99 -11.99 37.06 -55.64
C VAL A 99 -13.42 37.15 -55.12
N LEU A 100 -13.62 37.41 -53.85
CA LEU A 100 -14.94 37.54 -53.27
C LEU A 100 -15.70 38.80 -53.76
N SER A 101 -14.97 39.91 -53.98
CA SER A 101 -15.58 41.14 -54.52
C SER A 101 -16.09 40.95 -55.94
N LEU A 102 -15.39 40.18 -56.76
CA LEU A 102 -15.81 39.80 -58.08
C LEU A 102 -17.12 38.98 -58.11
N ASN A 103 -17.43 38.32 -57.01
CA ASN A 103 -18.62 37.50 -56.83
C ASN A 103 -19.69 38.14 -55.91
N ASN A 104 -19.58 39.42 -55.61
CA ASN A 104 -20.47 40.16 -54.68
C ASN A 104 -20.60 39.50 -53.31
N GLN A 105 -19.57 38.88 -52.80
CA GLN A 105 -19.50 38.20 -51.50
C GLN A 105 -18.58 38.94 -50.54
N GLN A 106 -18.92 38.90 -49.24
CA GLN A 106 -18.04 39.43 -48.18
C GLN A 106 -17.47 38.31 -47.31
N ARG A 107 -16.21 38.45 -46.91
CA ARG A 107 -15.49 37.48 -46.08
C ARG A 107 -15.96 37.55 -44.64
N LYS A 108 -16.10 36.37 -43.98
CA LYS A 108 -16.45 36.23 -42.57
C LYS A 108 -15.28 35.88 -41.63
N LYS A 109 -14.18 35.30 -42.13
CA LYS A 109 -13.01 34.88 -41.37
C LYS A 109 -11.72 34.93 -42.18
N ASP A 110 -10.58 34.97 -41.51
CA ASP A 110 -9.26 34.91 -42.18
C ASP A 110 -9.04 33.54 -42.86
N VAL A 111 -8.39 33.55 -44.03
CA VAL A 111 -8.15 32.33 -44.82
C VAL A 111 -7.11 31.44 -44.20
N ILE A 112 -6.13 32.07 -43.54
CA ILE A 112 -5.08 31.36 -42.80
C ILE A 112 -5.28 31.67 -41.33
N ASP A 113 -5.50 30.60 -40.57
CA ASP A 113 -5.50 30.63 -39.11
C ASP A 113 -4.28 29.86 -38.61
N THR A 114 -3.45 30.48 -37.75
CA THR A 114 -2.31 29.83 -37.13
C THR A 114 -2.80 28.91 -36.06
N THR A 115 -3.00 27.64 -36.40
CA THR A 115 -3.17 26.60 -35.38
C THR A 115 -1.80 26.15 -34.94
N SER A 116 -1.56 26.20 -33.62
CA SER A 116 -0.33 25.72 -32.98
C SER A 116 0.09 24.34 -33.52
N SER A 117 1.32 24.25 -34.01
CA SER A 117 1.83 23.07 -34.71
C SER A 117 1.80 21.81 -33.86
N LYS A 118 1.04 20.83 -34.29
CA LYS A 118 1.08 19.45 -33.79
C LYS A 118 2.28 18.65 -34.34
N GLU A 119 3.25 19.28 -34.96
CA GLU A 119 4.29 18.61 -35.76
C GLU A 119 5.41 17.99 -34.92
N HIS A 120 5.66 18.48 -33.74
CA HIS A 120 6.73 17.94 -32.88
C HIS A 120 6.48 16.52 -32.41
N LYS A 121 5.24 16.08 -32.43
CA LYS A 121 4.79 14.74 -32.01
C LYS A 121 5.18 13.62 -33.00
N LYS A 122 5.73 13.93 -34.14
CA LYS A 122 6.16 12.94 -35.15
C LYS A 122 7.66 12.61 -35.10
N LEU A 123 8.46 13.29 -34.30
CA LEU A 123 9.90 13.14 -34.26
C LEU A 123 10.40 11.90 -33.53
N ILE A 124 9.59 11.37 -32.64
CA ILE A 124 9.94 10.16 -31.86
C ILE A 124 8.93 9.06 -32.16
N LYS A 125 9.41 7.96 -32.74
CA LYS A 125 8.63 6.74 -32.91
C LYS A 125 9.18 5.69 -31.97
N ILE A 126 8.41 5.35 -30.93
CA ILE A 126 8.71 4.16 -30.12
C ILE A 126 8.31 2.94 -30.95
N ASN A 127 9.19 1.94 -31.04
CA ASN A 127 8.84 0.66 -31.62
C ASN A 127 7.93 -0.08 -30.64
N SER A 128 6.64 0.33 -30.66
CA SER A 128 5.64 -0.08 -29.68
C SER A 128 5.32 -1.58 -29.70
N ASP A 129 5.63 -2.27 -30.79
CA ASP A 129 5.31 -3.67 -30.97
C ASP A 129 6.12 -4.55 -30.00
N ASP A 130 7.39 -4.25 -29.80
CA ASP A 130 8.22 -4.97 -28.84
C ASP A 130 7.80 -4.72 -27.38
N LEU A 131 7.45 -3.48 -27.05
CA LEU A 131 7.00 -3.11 -25.71
C LEU A 131 5.56 -3.59 -25.41
N LYS A 132 4.66 -3.55 -26.40
CA LYS A 132 3.27 -3.98 -26.24
C LYS A 132 3.13 -5.48 -26.12
N ASN A 133 3.86 -6.23 -26.96
CA ASN A 133 3.63 -7.66 -27.15
C ASN A 133 4.59 -8.55 -26.36
N SER A 134 5.78 -8.05 -26.01
CA SER A 134 6.81 -8.82 -25.32
C SER A 134 6.80 -8.68 -23.79
N MET A 135 6.21 -7.62 -23.24
CA MET A 135 6.22 -7.33 -21.81
C MET A 135 4.86 -7.54 -21.15
N GLY A 136 4.84 -8.31 -20.05
CA GLY A 136 3.68 -8.39 -19.14
C GLY A 136 3.48 -7.08 -18.38
N SER A 137 2.27 -6.89 -17.80
CA SER A 137 1.90 -5.66 -17.08
C SER A 137 2.88 -5.28 -15.97
N GLY A 138 3.31 -6.24 -15.16
CA GLY A 138 4.30 -6.00 -14.10
C GLY A 138 5.66 -5.55 -14.63
N GLN A 139 6.11 -6.07 -15.77
CA GLN A 139 7.36 -5.64 -16.41
C GLN A 139 7.26 -4.22 -16.96
N LYS A 140 6.09 -3.84 -17.46
CA LYS A 140 5.82 -2.46 -17.92
C LYS A 140 5.89 -1.48 -16.75
N LEU A 141 5.31 -1.81 -15.61
CA LEU A 141 5.44 -1.01 -14.39
C LEU A 141 6.90 -0.85 -13.98
N GLN A 142 7.68 -1.92 -13.96
CA GLN A 142 9.10 -1.88 -13.64
C GLN A 142 9.88 -0.99 -14.61
N PHE A 143 9.55 -1.06 -15.90
CA PHE A 143 10.14 -0.18 -16.91
C PHE A 143 9.82 1.29 -16.62
N LEU A 144 8.56 1.63 -16.30
CA LEU A 144 8.18 2.99 -15.90
C LEU A 144 8.91 3.46 -14.65
N LEU A 145 8.98 2.62 -13.60
CA LEU A 145 9.71 2.97 -12.37
C LEU A 145 11.20 3.23 -12.64
N LYS A 146 11.79 2.50 -13.60
CA LYS A 146 13.17 2.72 -14.04
C LYS A 146 13.34 4.04 -14.81
N LEU A 147 12.40 4.41 -15.65
CA LEU A 147 12.41 5.71 -16.32
C LEU A 147 12.28 6.84 -15.28
N ILE A 148 11.35 6.69 -14.34
CA ILE A 148 11.17 7.65 -13.24
C ILE A 148 12.44 7.81 -12.40
N GLU A 149 13.17 6.72 -12.16
CA GLU A 149 14.46 6.78 -11.45
C GLU A 149 15.45 7.74 -12.14
N LYS A 150 15.46 7.74 -13.46
CA LYS A 150 16.34 8.59 -14.26
C LYS A 150 15.84 10.02 -14.45
N SER A 151 14.57 10.27 -14.17
CA SER A 151 13.94 11.57 -14.39
C SER A 151 14.26 12.59 -13.29
N ASN A 152 14.05 13.87 -13.63
CA ASN A 152 14.13 14.97 -12.67
C ASN A 152 12.85 15.14 -11.83
N LYS A 153 11.87 14.26 -11.98
CA LYS A 153 10.60 14.31 -11.22
C LYS A 153 10.85 14.09 -9.73
N LYS A 154 10.17 14.87 -8.89
CA LYS A 154 10.39 14.87 -7.43
C LYS A 154 9.30 14.12 -6.67
N TYR A 155 8.04 14.23 -7.11
CA TYR A 155 6.87 13.72 -6.43
C TYR A 155 6.25 12.58 -7.23
N ILE A 156 6.18 11.40 -6.65
CA ILE A 156 5.71 10.19 -7.32
C ILE A 156 4.53 9.63 -6.54
N PHE A 157 3.40 9.45 -7.20
CA PHE A 157 2.19 8.88 -6.64
C PHE A 157 1.89 7.55 -7.33
N LEU A 158 1.80 6.48 -6.53
CA LEU A 158 1.53 5.12 -6.98
C LEU A 158 0.24 4.64 -6.31
N ASP A 159 -0.78 4.35 -7.09
CA ASP A 159 -2.02 3.77 -6.60
C ASP A 159 -2.08 2.30 -6.98
N GLU A 160 -2.07 1.43 -5.97
CA GLU A 160 -2.09 -0.04 -6.07
C GLU A 160 -1.04 -0.61 -7.06
N PRO A 161 0.27 -0.31 -6.87
CA PRO A 161 1.33 -0.74 -7.78
C PRO A 161 1.51 -2.27 -7.83
N GLU A 162 0.93 -3.00 -6.91
CA GLU A 162 0.86 -4.46 -6.90
C GLU A 162 -0.10 -5.02 -7.97
N ASN A 163 -1.09 -4.25 -8.40
CA ASN A 163 -2.08 -4.72 -9.35
C ASN A 163 -1.43 -5.18 -10.66
N HIS A 164 -1.91 -6.31 -11.16
CA HIS A 164 -1.38 -6.96 -12.37
C HIS A 164 0.10 -7.38 -12.31
N THR A 165 0.73 -7.32 -11.13
CA THR A 165 2.11 -7.79 -10.93
C THR A 165 2.10 -9.23 -10.42
N HIS A 166 2.79 -10.12 -11.13
CA HIS A 166 2.94 -11.50 -10.65
C HIS A 166 3.71 -11.50 -9.31
N PRO A 167 3.33 -12.32 -8.30
CA PRO A 167 3.98 -12.34 -6.99
C PRO A 167 5.50 -12.45 -7.05
N SER A 168 6.05 -13.25 -7.99
CA SER A 168 7.51 -13.38 -8.18
C SER A 168 8.21 -12.11 -8.65
N LEU A 169 7.48 -11.13 -9.18
CA LEU A 169 8.04 -9.85 -9.64
C LEU A 169 7.83 -8.73 -8.61
N LEU A 170 7.02 -8.97 -7.59
CA LEU A 170 6.66 -7.94 -6.62
C LEU A 170 7.87 -7.45 -5.82
N HIS A 171 8.83 -8.34 -5.52
CA HIS A 171 10.07 -7.96 -4.84
C HIS A 171 10.94 -6.99 -5.68
N ILE A 172 10.92 -7.11 -7.02
CA ILE A 172 11.63 -6.19 -7.92
C ILE A 172 10.94 -4.83 -7.89
N THR A 173 9.62 -4.82 -7.98
CA THR A 173 8.80 -3.60 -7.90
C THR A 173 9.04 -2.87 -6.57
N ALA A 174 8.98 -3.59 -5.44
CA ALA A 174 9.27 -3.05 -4.13
C ALA A 174 10.70 -2.49 -4.01
N GLY A 175 11.69 -3.22 -4.56
CA GLY A 175 13.08 -2.76 -4.61
C GLY A 175 13.26 -1.46 -5.38
N LEU A 176 12.57 -1.30 -6.51
CA LEU A 176 12.56 -0.05 -7.28
C LEU A 176 11.90 1.10 -6.52
N ILE A 177 10.76 0.84 -5.87
CA ILE A 177 10.08 1.83 -5.03
C ILE A 177 10.96 2.27 -3.86
N ASN A 178 11.58 1.33 -3.15
CA ASN A 178 12.52 1.65 -2.07
C ASN A 178 13.68 2.51 -2.56
N LYS A 179 14.23 2.21 -3.75
CA LYS A 179 15.30 3.00 -4.35
C LYS A 179 14.84 4.41 -4.71
N LEU A 180 13.68 4.55 -5.32
CA LEU A 180 13.09 5.86 -5.65
C LEU A 180 12.91 6.73 -4.40
N SER A 181 12.52 6.13 -3.28
CA SER A 181 12.25 6.86 -2.03
C SER A 181 13.50 7.44 -1.36
N ILE A 182 14.71 7.09 -1.81
CA ILE A 182 15.97 7.68 -1.31
C ILE A 182 16.07 9.14 -1.72
N ASP A 183 15.82 9.43 -3.01
CA ASP A 183 16.07 10.76 -3.59
C ASP A 183 14.78 11.51 -3.93
N LYS A 184 13.63 10.83 -3.91
CA LYS A 184 12.34 11.37 -4.34
C LYS A 184 11.29 11.21 -3.23
N ASP A 185 10.24 12.00 -3.30
CA ASP A 185 9.06 11.87 -2.43
C ASP A 185 8.07 10.91 -3.10
N VAL A 186 7.98 9.70 -2.56
CA VAL A 186 7.10 8.65 -3.06
C VAL A 186 5.90 8.48 -2.13
N CYS A 187 4.70 8.54 -2.68
CA CYS A 187 3.45 8.28 -1.97
C CYS A 187 2.75 7.09 -2.60
N ILE A 188 2.44 6.08 -1.80
CA ILE A 188 1.82 4.83 -2.25
C ILE A 188 0.48 4.66 -1.57
N ALA A 189 -0.55 4.27 -2.32
CA ALA A 189 -1.75 3.66 -1.77
C ALA A 189 -1.75 2.17 -2.11
N THR A 190 -1.97 1.32 -1.11
CA THR A 190 -1.97 -0.14 -1.30
C THR A 190 -2.87 -0.83 -0.30
N HIS A 191 -3.35 -2.00 -0.68
CA HIS A 191 -4.02 -2.96 0.20
C HIS A 191 -3.29 -4.31 0.25
N SER A 192 -2.06 -4.39 -0.26
CA SER A 192 -1.27 -5.61 -0.36
C SER A 192 -0.32 -5.80 0.84
N PRO A 193 -0.58 -6.75 1.76
CA PRO A 193 0.36 -7.11 2.81
C PRO A 193 1.70 -7.57 2.25
N GLU A 194 1.68 -8.27 1.11
CA GLU A 194 2.87 -8.76 0.44
C GLU A 194 3.78 -7.62 0.00
N LEU A 195 3.24 -6.60 -0.69
CA LEU A 195 4.02 -5.43 -1.07
C LEU A 195 4.57 -4.71 0.16
N LEU A 196 3.73 -4.48 1.17
CA LEU A 196 4.13 -3.81 2.41
C LEU A 196 5.24 -4.56 3.14
N SER A 197 5.24 -5.90 3.10
CA SER A 197 6.31 -6.70 3.71
C SER A 197 7.68 -6.45 3.08
N LEU A 198 7.74 -6.03 1.82
CA LEU A 198 8.95 -5.80 1.03
C LEU A 198 9.44 -4.35 1.03
N LEU A 199 8.60 -3.40 1.45
CA LEU A 199 8.95 -1.98 1.48
C LEU A 199 9.73 -1.59 2.74
N ASN A 200 10.59 -0.58 2.64
CA ASN A 200 11.27 0.04 3.77
C ASN A 200 10.35 1.07 4.44
N ILE A 201 9.57 0.63 5.42
CA ILE A 201 8.50 1.42 6.02
C ILE A 201 9.01 2.23 7.20
N ASP A 202 8.81 3.56 7.16
CA ASP A 202 8.77 4.38 8.37
C ASP A 202 7.32 4.44 8.88
N PHE A 203 7.07 3.87 10.05
CA PHE A 203 5.74 3.87 10.67
C PHE A 203 5.21 5.28 10.97
N ASN A 204 6.06 6.30 11.02
CA ASN A 204 5.61 7.68 11.17
C ASN A 204 4.95 8.22 9.89
N GLU A 205 5.29 7.63 8.73
CA GLU A 205 4.74 7.95 7.42
C GLU A 205 3.72 6.90 6.93
N LEU A 206 3.24 6.03 7.83
CA LEU A 206 2.18 5.06 7.59
C LEU A 206 0.83 5.63 8.04
N TYR A 207 -0.13 5.69 7.13
CA TYR A 207 -1.47 6.22 7.34
C TYR A 207 -2.51 5.12 7.06
N ILE A 208 -3.34 4.81 8.04
CA ILE A 208 -4.24 3.66 8.03
C ILE A 208 -5.69 4.15 7.90
N PHE A 209 -6.31 3.82 6.77
CA PHE A 209 -7.70 4.13 6.47
C PHE A 209 -8.57 2.92 6.83
N ASN A 210 -9.23 2.97 7.96
CA ASN A 210 -10.09 1.90 8.47
C ASN A 210 -11.54 2.34 8.77
N ASP A 211 -11.89 3.58 8.41
CA ASP A 211 -13.26 4.11 8.52
C ASP A 211 -13.90 4.17 7.12
N PRO A 212 -15.00 3.42 6.86
CA PRO A 212 -15.70 3.45 5.58
C PRO A 212 -16.35 4.79 5.27
N ASN A 213 -16.51 5.68 6.25
CA ASN A 213 -17.08 7.02 6.08
C ASN A 213 -16.02 8.08 5.75
N TYR A 214 -14.87 7.68 5.24
CA TYR A 214 -13.77 8.58 4.86
C TYR A 214 -13.25 9.44 6.01
N GLY A 215 -13.20 8.86 7.20
CA GLY A 215 -12.59 9.50 8.37
C GLY A 215 -11.11 9.79 8.18
N ASN A 216 -10.55 10.60 9.08
CA ASN A 216 -9.11 10.85 9.07
C ASN A 216 -8.32 9.55 9.24
N PRO A 217 -7.23 9.36 8.49
CA PRO A 217 -6.40 8.17 8.64
C PRO A 217 -5.83 8.09 10.05
N LYS A 218 -5.78 6.89 10.58
CA LYS A 218 -5.16 6.61 11.89
C LYS A 218 -3.67 6.43 11.75
N LYS A 219 -2.95 6.73 12.83
CA LYS A 219 -1.54 6.38 13.04
C LYS A 219 -1.43 5.56 14.31
N ILE A 220 -0.47 4.64 14.35
CA ILE A 220 -0.22 3.82 15.53
C ILE A 220 0.62 4.61 16.53
N ASN A 221 0.13 4.73 17.77
CA ASN A 221 0.93 5.25 18.89
C ASN A 221 1.70 4.10 19.56
N PHE A 222 2.92 3.89 19.12
CA PHE A 222 3.77 2.82 19.65
C PHE A 222 4.19 3.02 21.11
N ASN A 223 4.22 4.26 21.63
CA ASN A 223 4.52 4.49 23.02
C ASN A 223 3.37 3.98 23.92
N ASP A 224 2.12 4.22 23.50
CA ASP A 224 0.97 3.70 24.22
C ASP A 224 0.92 2.17 24.12
N ALA A 225 1.22 1.62 22.93
CA ALA A 225 1.22 0.18 22.73
C ALA A 225 2.12 -0.59 23.71
N VAL A 226 3.28 -0.03 24.04
CA VAL A 226 4.22 -0.68 24.97
C VAL A 226 4.02 -0.26 26.44
N SER A 227 3.13 0.68 26.74
CA SER A 227 3.01 1.28 28.07
C SER A 227 2.63 0.26 29.15
N ILE A 228 1.63 -0.59 28.89
CA ILE A 228 1.14 -1.62 29.80
C ILE A 228 2.22 -2.67 30.07
N SER A 229 2.83 -3.21 29.01
CA SER A 229 3.93 -4.17 29.14
C SER A 229 5.10 -3.59 29.92
N LYS A 230 5.39 -2.31 29.72
CA LYS A 230 6.45 -1.61 30.45
C LYS A 230 6.13 -1.48 31.94
N SER A 231 4.90 -1.19 32.33
CA SER A 231 4.50 -1.10 33.76
C SER A 231 4.62 -2.44 34.48
N ILE A 232 4.15 -3.52 33.87
CA ILE A 232 4.22 -4.87 34.45
C ILE A 232 5.68 -5.31 34.67
N HIS A 233 6.57 -5.01 33.74
CA HIS A 233 7.96 -5.48 33.80
C HIS A 233 8.90 -4.56 34.57
N LEU A 234 8.56 -3.28 34.77
CA LEU A 234 9.41 -2.34 35.51
C LEU A 234 9.55 -2.69 36.97
N ASP A 235 8.53 -3.31 37.57
CA ASP A 235 8.53 -3.63 39.02
C ASP A 235 9.35 -4.90 39.32
N ASN A 236 9.63 -5.77 38.32
CA ASN A 236 10.15 -7.11 38.57
C ASN A 236 11.44 -7.50 37.83
N LEU A 237 12.02 -6.67 36.95
CA LEU A 237 13.10 -7.11 36.06
C LEU A 237 14.43 -6.38 36.20
N ASN A 238 15.50 -7.18 36.21
CA ASN A 238 16.88 -6.74 36.10
C ASN A 238 17.11 -5.91 34.80
N ASN A 239 18.01 -4.93 34.85
CA ASN A 239 18.26 -3.89 33.86
C ASN A 239 18.38 -4.32 32.35
N LYS A 240 18.53 -5.61 32.02
CA LYS A 240 18.67 -6.11 30.65
C LYS A 240 17.37 -6.15 29.88
N SER A 241 16.22 -6.25 30.54
CA SER A 241 14.91 -6.36 29.88
C SER A 241 14.22 -5.01 29.64
N LYS A 242 14.71 -3.92 30.24
CA LYS A 242 14.15 -2.57 30.06
C LYS A 242 14.21 -2.07 28.60
N THR A 243 15.16 -2.55 27.80
CA THR A 243 15.31 -2.18 26.38
C THR A 243 14.31 -2.87 25.45
N TYR A 244 13.82 -4.02 25.86
CA TYR A 244 12.93 -4.86 25.02
C TYR A 244 11.53 -4.25 24.84
N TYR A 245 11.05 -3.50 25.82
CA TYR A 245 9.70 -2.95 25.84
C TYR A 245 9.63 -1.46 25.45
N ASN A 246 10.59 -0.94 24.76
CA ASN A 246 10.48 0.41 24.19
C ASN A 246 9.89 0.37 22.79
N ALA A 247 9.27 1.48 22.40
CA ALA A 247 8.60 1.61 21.10
C ALA A 247 9.53 1.31 19.90
N LEU A 248 10.82 1.65 19.99
CA LEU A 248 11.80 1.38 18.93
C LEU A 248 12.07 -0.11 18.78
N SER A 249 12.31 -0.82 19.88
CA SER A 249 12.53 -2.28 19.87
C SER A 249 11.29 -3.01 19.39
N PHE A 250 10.10 -2.56 19.79
CA PHE A 250 8.85 -3.15 19.34
C PHE A 250 8.63 -2.95 17.83
N LYS A 251 8.88 -1.75 17.31
CA LYS A 251 8.85 -1.50 15.85
C LYS A 251 9.81 -2.40 15.08
N LYS A 252 11.05 -2.58 15.59
CA LYS A 252 12.03 -3.50 14.99
C LYS A 252 11.54 -4.94 15.00
N ASN A 253 10.95 -5.40 16.11
CA ASN A 253 10.38 -6.73 16.21
C ASN A 253 9.27 -6.96 15.17
N ILE A 254 8.35 -5.99 15.01
CA ILE A 254 7.33 -6.04 13.93
C ILE A 254 8.00 -6.20 12.57
N ILE A 255 8.99 -5.36 12.25
CA ILE A 255 9.65 -5.34 10.95
C ILE A 255 10.39 -6.65 10.67
N GLU A 256 11.10 -7.16 11.64
CA GLU A 256 12.01 -8.29 11.44
C GLU A 256 11.30 -9.66 11.50
N LEU A 257 10.27 -9.79 12.35
CA LEU A 257 9.65 -11.09 12.63
C LEU A 257 8.20 -11.22 12.14
N HIS A 258 7.46 -10.12 12.11
CA HIS A 258 5.99 -10.16 11.97
C HIS A 258 5.45 -9.30 10.83
N LYS A 259 6.31 -8.79 9.94
CA LYS A 259 5.92 -7.71 9.04
C LYS A 259 4.75 -8.07 8.13
N LYS A 260 4.77 -9.25 7.55
CA LYS A 260 3.70 -9.71 6.66
C LYS A 260 2.41 -9.96 7.44
N GLU A 261 2.48 -10.76 8.49
CA GLU A 261 1.37 -11.12 9.36
C GLU A 261 0.74 -9.88 10.02
N PHE A 262 1.57 -8.92 10.39
CA PHE A 262 1.13 -7.65 10.94
C PHE A 262 0.26 -6.86 9.95
N PHE A 263 0.67 -6.77 8.68
CA PHE A 263 -0.14 -6.09 7.68
C PHE A 263 -1.39 -6.89 7.30
N GLU A 264 -1.33 -8.22 7.28
CA GLU A 264 -2.52 -9.06 7.12
C GLU A 264 -3.52 -8.81 8.25
N ALA A 265 -3.03 -8.69 9.49
CA ALA A 265 -3.86 -8.38 10.65
C ALA A 265 -4.52 -6.99 10.56
N ILE A 266 -3.79 -5.97 10.11
CA ILE A 266 -4.32 -4.60 9.95
C ILE A 266 -5.48 -4.54 8.94
N PHE A 267 -5.48 -5.39 7.92
CA PHE A 267 -6.55 -5.44 6.93
C PHE A 267 -7.77 -6.28 7.36
N SER A 268 -7.69 -6.92 8.52
CA SER A 268 -8.77 -7.76 9.06
C SER A 268 -9.68 -6.96 9.97
N LYS A 269 -10.91 -7.44 10.16
CA LYS A 269 -11.81 -6.93 11.21
C LYS A 269 -11.59 -7.60 12.55
N LYS A 270 -11.09 -8.82 12.54
CA LYS A 270 -10.84 -9.66 13.69
C LYS A 270 -9.49 -10.34 13.58
N VAL A 271 -8.75 -10.37 14.67
CA VAL A 271 -7.45 -11.02 14.78
C VAL A 271 -7.49 -12.05 15.89
N TYR A 272 -7.28 -13.31 15.54
CA TYR A 272 -7.00 -14.36 16.50
C TYR A 272 -5.50 -14.35 16.81
N MET A 273 -5.15 -14.08 18.07
CA MET A 273 -3.77 -14.07 18.50
C MET A 273 -3.42 -15.40 19.16
N ILE A 274 -2.30 -15.97 18.76
CA ILE A 274 -1.84 -17.28 19.22
C ILE A 274 -0.38 -17.23 19.65
N GLU A 275 0.05 -18.14 20.52
CA GLU A 275 1.43 -18.20 20.99
C GLU A 275 2.31 -19.07 20.10
N GLY A 276 1.82 -20.27 19.75
CA GLY A 276 2.61 -21.29 19.11
C GLY A 276 1.93 -22.02 17.94
N ILE A 277 2.66 -23.02 17.42
CA ILE A 277 2.21 -23.79 16.26
C ILE A 277 1.01 -24.69 16.59
N ASN A 278 0.93 -25.25 17.80
CA ASN A 278 -0.17 -26.11 18.19
C ASN A 278 -1.47 -25.32 18.34
N ASP A 279 -1.41 -24.09 18.86
CA ASP A 279 -2.56 -23.17 18.88
C ASP A 279 -3.05 -22.88 17.46
N LEU A 280 -2.11 -22.68 16.52
CA LEU A 280 -2.42 -22.46 15.10
C LEU A 280 -3.18 -23.66 14.51
N LEU A 281 -2.69 -24.87 14.75
CA LEU A 281 -3.31 -26.09 14.24
C LEU A 281 -4.70 -26.30 14.86
N PHE A 282 -4.81 -26.11 16.17
CA PHE A 282 -6.09 -26.19 16.87
C PHE A 282 -7.10 -25.15 16.35
N LEU A 283 -6.70 -23.90 16.26
CA LEU A 283 -7.55 -22.83 15.75
C LEU A 283 -8.00 -23.09 14.30
N LYS A 284 -7.10 -23.54 13.43
CA LYS A 284 -7.45 -23.90 12.05
C LYS A 284 -8.47 -25.04 12.01
N SER A 285 -8.33 -26.07 12.85
CA SER A 285 -9.32 -27.15 12.97
C SER A 285 -10.68 -26.64 13.45
N LEU A 286 -10.70 -25.71 14.42
CA LEU A 286 -11.93 -25.04 14.86
C LEU A 286 -12.59 -24.26 13.72
N LEU A 287 -11.82 -23.47 12.97
CA LEU A 287 -12.31 -22.65 11.87
C LEU A 287 -12.90 -23.50 10.75
N VAL A 288 -12.25 -24.60 10.37
CA VAL A 288 -12.75 -25.53 9.34
C VAL A 288 -14.11 -26.12 9.73
N LYS A 289 -14.32 -26.41 11.00
CA LYS A 289 -15.58 -27.01 11.49
C LYS A 289 -16.72 -25.99 11.67
N ASN A 290 -16.40 -24.67 11.68
CA ASN A 290 -17.35 -23.56 11.82
C ASN A 290 -17.40 -22.70 10.54
N LEU A 291 -17.54 -23.33 9.39
CA LEU A 291 -17.45 -22.74 8.03
C LEU A 291 -18.31 -21.48 7.78
N GLU A 292 -19.36 -21.24 8.54
CA GLU A 292 -20.27 -20.11 8.32
C GLU A 292 -19.70 -18.76 8.73
N GLN A 293 -18.54 -18.71 9.39
CA GLN A 293 -17.98 -17.48 9.99
C GLN A 293 -16.66 -17.00 9.35
N TYR A 294 -16.37 -17.40 8.12
CA TYR A 294 -15.13 -17.08 7.41
C TYR A 294 -14.95 -15.60 7.03
N ASN A 295 -15.61 -14.67 7.70
CA ASN A 295 -15.60 -13.28 7.28
C ASN A 295 -14.49 -12.46 7.95
N GLN A 296 -13.42 -12.15 7.17
CA GLN A 296 -12.49 -11.05 7.44
C GLN A 296 -11.71 -11.16 8.76
N TYR A 297 -11.17 -12.32 9.04
CA TYR A 297 -10.22 -12.50 10.14
C TYR A 297 -8.80 -12.79 9.63
N SER A 298 -7.83 -12.59 10.51
CA SER A 298 -6.47 -13.11 10.36
C SER A 298 -6.05 -13.84 11.63
N ILE A 299 -5.00 -14.65 11.49
CA ILE A 299 -4.34 -15.32 12.62
C ILE A 299 -2.97 -14.69 12.78
N PHE A 300 -2.68 -14.22 13.99
CA PHE A 300 -1.43 -13.55 14.31
C PHE A 300 -0.67 -14.32 15.40
N GLN A 301 0.49 -14.84 15.05
CA GLN A 301 1.35 -15.56 15.99
C GLN A 301 2.28 -14.60 16.73
N CYS A 302 2.22 -14.56 18.06
CA CYS A 302 2.97 -13.62 18.89
C CYS A 302 4.37 -14.10 19.26
N TYR A 303 4.68 -15.39 19.12
CA TYR A 303 5.95 -16.00 19.52
C TYR A 303 6.32 -15.73 20.99
N GLY A 304 5.35 -15.88 21.86
CA GLY A 304 5.50 -15.80 23.31
C GLY A 304 4.59 -14.75 23.97
N LYS A 305 4.17 -15.07 25.16
CA LYS A 305 3.19 -14.34 25.97
C LYS A 305 3.49 -12.84 26.17
N PRO A 306 4.75 -12.41 26.43
CA PRO A 306 5.03 -10.99 26.63
C PRO A 306 4.69 -10.08 25.44
N HIS A 307 4.57 -10.66 24.25
CA HIS A 307 4.27 -9.92 23.02
C HIS A 307 2.78 -9.63 22.84
N TYR A 308 1.89 -10.33 23.55
CA TYR A 308 0.45 -10.13 23.41
C TYR A 308 0.03 -8.68 23.64
N LEU A 309 0.40 -8.11 24.78
CA LEU A 309 -0.10 -6.81 25.21
C LEU A 309 0.23 -5.66 24.22
N PRO A 310 1.46 -5.52 23.73
CA PRO A 310 1.74 -4.50 22.74
C PRO A 310 0.95 -4.67 21.42
N PHE A 311 0.78 -5.90 20.96
CA PHE A 311 0.00 -6.15 19.74
C PHE A 311 -1.50 -5.97 19.95
N ILE A 312 -2.05 -6.43 21.08
CA ILE A 312 -3.45 -6.17 21.43
C ILE A 312 -3.72 -4.67 21.38
N ASN A 313 -2.90 -3.88 22.04
CA ASN A 313 -3.08 -2.42 22.09
C ASN A 313 -2.99 -1.79 20.68
N VAL A 314 -2.04 -2.23 19.83
CA VAL A 314 -1.95 -1.72 18.43
C VAL A 314 -3.22 -2.03 17.66
N PHE A 315 -3.73 -3.25 17.71
CA PHE A 315 -4.93 -3.63 16.97
C PHE A 315 -6.17 -2.93 17.49
N GLU A 316 -6.30 -2.75 18.82
CA GLU A 316 -7.39 -1.99 19.44
C GLU A 316 -7.37 -0.50 19.05
N GLN A 317 -6.19 0.15 18.99
CA GLN A 317 -6.06 1.52 18.48
C GLN A 317 -6.64 1.65 17.07
N LEU A 318 -6.53 0.60 16.27
CA LEU A 318 -7.06 0.55 14.92
C LEU A 318 -8.55 0.15 14.86
N GLY A 319 -9.14 -0.25 15.99
CA GLY A 319 -10.52 -0.71 16.06
C GLY A 319 -10.73 -2.13 15.55
N ILE A 320 -9.68 -2.94 15.58
CA ILE A 320 -9.70 -4.35 15.19
C ILE A 320 -10.08 -5.18 16.42
N GLU A 321 -11.05 -6.08 16.28
CA GLU A 321 -11.41 -7.02 17.35
C GLU A 321 -10.27 -8.02 17.56
N VAL A 322 -9.80 -8.15 18.78
CA VAL A 322 -8.73 -9.09 19.14
C VAL A 322 -9.30 -10.23 19.96
N VAL A 323 -8.97 -11.46 19.56
CA VAL A 323 -9.35 -12.68 20.28
C VAL A 323 -8.09 -13.46 20.59
N PRO A 324 -7.48 -13.26 21.77
CA PRO A 324 -6.29 -13.99 22.17
C PRO A 324 -6.65 -15.43 22.61
N LEU A 325 -5.80 -16.37 22.19
CA LEU A 325 -5.73 -17.74 22.69
C LEU A 325 -4.42 -17.87 23.45
N PHE A 326 -4.46 -18.25 24.70
CA PHE A 326 -3.26 -18.27 25.54
C PHE A 326 -3.31 -19.31 26.64
N ASP A 327 -2.15 -19.82 27.01
CA ASP A 327 -1.94 -20.72 28.15
C ASP A 327 -1.89 -19.90 29.45
N ILE A 328 -2.44 -20.39 30.55
CA ILE A 328 -2.32 -19.72 31.87
C ILE A 328 -0.89 -19.79 32.36
N ASP A 329 -0.16 -20.86 32.06
CA ASP A 329 1.21 -21.14 32.52
C ASP A 329 1.36 -21.21 34.06
N ASP A 330 2.57 -20.95 34.57
CA ASP A 330 2.87 -20.99 35.99
C ASP A 330 2.12 -19.86 36.74
N LYS A 331 1.15 -20.28 37.55
CA LYS A 331 0.34 -19.40 38.40
C LYS A 331 1.16 -18.74 39.54
N ASN A 332 2.38 -19.19 39.77
CA ASN A 332 3.27 -18.60 40.77
C ASN A 332 4.17 -17.50 40.18
N ASP A 333 4.25 -17.36 38.86
CA ASP A 333 4.94 -16.25 38.20
C ASP A 333 4.04 -15.03 38.18
N SER A 334 4.38 -14.02 38.98
CA SER A 334 3.61 -12.78 39.11
C SER A 334 3.47 -12.05 37.79
N ASN A 335 4.45 -12.14 36.88
CA ASN A 335 4.38 -11.50 35.57
C ASN A 335 3.37 -12.21 34.66
N ASN A 336 3.37 -13.54 34.65
CA ASN A 336 2.38 -14.31 33.88
C ASN A 336 0.97 -14.02 34.39
N VAL A 337 0.75 -13.94 35.67
CA VAL A 337 -0.55 -13.60 36.29
C VAL A 337 -1.02 -12.22 35.79
N LEU A 338 -0.16 -11.19 35.91
CA LEU A 338 -0.51 -9.83 35.46
C LEU A 338 -0.77 -9.73 33.94
N ILE A 339 0.03 -10.42 33.16
CA ILE A 339 -0.19 -10.46 31.68
C ILE A 339 -1.52 -11.13 31.36
N ASN A 340 -1.84 -12.26 32.00
CA ASN A 340 -3.10 -12.95 31.81
C ASN A 340 -4.30 -12.07 32.21
N GLU A 341 -4.22 -11.32 33.32
CA GLU A 341 -5.25 -10.38 33.71
C GLU A 341 -5.49 -9.28 32.69
N GLU A 342 -4.42 -8.77 32.08
CA GLU A 342 -4.54 -7.77 31.01
C GLU A 342 -5.13 -8.37 29.74
N ILE A 343 -4.72 -9.57 29.34
CA ILE A 343 -5.28 -10.27 28.16
C ILE A 343 -6.78 -10.52 28.35
N LYS A 344 -7.24 -10.88 29.53
CA LYS A 344 -8.65 -11.12 29.87
C LYS A 344 -9.54 -9.88 29.76
N LYS A 345 -8.97 -8.68 29.61
CA LYS A 345 -9.76 -7.47 29.32
C LYS A 345 -10.27 -7.40 27.89
N CYS A 346 -9.75 -8.22 26.98
CA CYS A 346 -10.32 -8.40 25.64
C CYS A 346 -11.76 -8.88 25.74
N LYS A 347 -12.65 -8.42 24.85
CA LYS A 347 -14.06 -8.80 24.84
C LYS A 347 -14.27 -10.31 24.76
N LYS A 348 -13.40 -10.98 24.02
CA LYS A 348 -13.40 -12.43 23.85
C LYS A 348 -11.98 -12.93 23.97
N TYR A 349 -11.82 -14.07 24.58
CA TYR A 349 -10.55 -14.77 24.68
C TYR A 349 -10.80 -16.27 24.87
N LEU A 350 -9.76 -17.06 24.66
CA LEU A 350 -9.73 -18.47 25.01
C LEU A 350 -8.49 -18.75 25.84
N GLU A 351 -8.70 -19.16 27.07
CA GLU A 351 -7.63 -19.55 27.98
C GLU A 351 -7.58 -21.07 28.15
N PHE A 352 -6.39 -21.60 28.28
CA PHE A 352 -6.15 -23.00 28.56
C PHE A 352 -5.54 -23.13 29.95
N ASP A 353 -6.19 -23.95 30.80
CA ASP A 353 -5.66 -24.20 32.15
C ASP A 353 -4.38 -25.03 32.01
N ASP A 354 -3.26 -24.50 32.49
CA ASP A 354 -1.91 -24.98 32.24
C ASP A 354 -1.46 -24.74 30.77
N ASN A 355 -1.88 -25.55 29.82
CA ASN A 355 -1.56 -25.38 28.39
C ASN A 355 -2.60 -26.11 27.50
N LEU A 356 -2.60 -25.74 26.19
CA LEU A 356 -3.53 -26.29 25.21
C LEU A 356 -3.54 -27.80 25.17
N GLU A 357 -2.38 -28.47 25.15
CA GLU A 357 -2.32 -29.93 25.00
C GLU A 357 -2.93 -30.65 26.20
N ASN A 358 -2.69 -30.15 27.42
CA ASN A 358 -3.29 -30.70 28.62
C ASN A 358 -4.80 -30.51 28.64
N GLU A 359 -5.27 -29.33 28.25
CA GLU A 359 -6.72 -29.02 28.13
C GLU A 359 -7.42 -29.94 27.16
N LEU A 360 -6.76 -30.30 26.06
CA LEU A 360 -7.30 -31.22 25.06
C LEU A 360 -7.12 -32.71 25.43
N ASN A 361 -6.41 -33.03 26.52
CA ASN A 361 -5.97 -34.37 26.89
C ASN A 361 -5.08 -35.04 25.81
N TYR A 362 -4.24 -34.26 25.14
CA TYR A 362 -3.27 -34.80 24.19
C TYR A 362 -2.07 -35.34 24.95
N LEU A 363 -1.79 -36.65 24.77
CA LEU A 363 -0.71 -37.37 25.48
C LEU A 363 0.56 -37.49 24.63
N GLY A 364 0.58 -36.96 23.44
CA GLY A 364 1.74 -36.99 22.54
C GLY A 364 2.80 -35.94 22.89
N LYS A 365 3.91 -35.96 22.14
CA LYS A 365 4.94 -34.92 22.30
C LYS A 365 4.48 -33.61 21.68
N LYS A 366 4.61 -32.50 22.41
CA LYS A 366 4.26 -31.13 21.95
C LYS A 366 4.95 -30.74 20.63
N THR A 367 6.13 -31.29 20.36
CA THR A 367 6.92 -31.01 19.15
C THR A 367 6.54 -31.90 17.96
N ASP A 368 5.66 -32.89 18.14
CA ASP A 368 5.20 -33.76 17.07
C ASP A 368 3.90 -33.21 16.46
N THR A 369 4.05 -32.29 15.55
CA THR A 369 2.94 -31.63 14.86
C THR A 369 2.10 -32.60 14.04
N THR A 370 2.69 -33.66 13.49
CA THR A 370 1.97 -34.66 12.70
C THR A 370 1.02 -35.46 13.60
N ALA A 371 1.52 -35.98 14.72
CA ALA A 371 0.69 -36.68 15.71
C ALA A 371 -0.40 -35.77 16.30
N PHE A 372 -0.12 -34.47 16.46
CA PHE A 372 -1.10 -33.51 16.92
C PHE A 372 -2.22 -33.25 15.89
N ILE A 373 -1.89 -33.16 14.60
CA ILE A 373 -2.89 -33.05 13.51
C ILE A 373 -3.79 -34.31 13.51
N GLU A 374 -3.22 -35.50 13.54
CA GLU A 374 -3.99 -36.76 13.58
C GLU A 374 -4.92 -36.83 14.82
N PHE A 375 -4.45 -36.32 15.96
CA PHE A 375 -5.30 -36.19 17.16
C PHE A 375 -6.45 -35.22 16.90
N LEU A 376 -6.20 -34.03 16.33
CA LEU A 376 -7.22 -33.02 16.05
C LEU A 376 -8.26 -33.51 15.05
N ASP A 377 -7.88 -34.30 14.05
CA ASP A 377 -8.81 -34.90 13.09
C ASP A 377 -9.87 -35.78 13.78
N ASN A 378 -9.48 -36.45 14.85
CA ASN A 378 -10.34 -37.31 15.66
C ASN A 378 -10.98 -36.59 16.87
N PHE A 379 -10.64 -35.34 17.12
CA PHE A 379 -11.15 -34.57 18.25
C PHE A 379 -12.62 -34.15 17.98
N ASN A 380 -13.54 -34.46 18.92
CA ASN A 380 -14.97 -34.24 18.73
C ASN A 380 -15.57 -33.13 19.61
N ASN A 381 -14.82 -32.59 20.55
CA ASN A 381 -15.37 -31.65 21.55
C ASN A 381 -15.17 -30.17 21.15
N TYR A 382 -15.30 -29.84 19.86
CA TYR A 382 -15.11 -28.48 19.37
C TYR A 382 -16.16 -27.48 19.85
N LYS A 383 -17.37 -27.95 20.19
CA LYS A 383 -18.45 -27.07 20.66
C LYS A 383 -18.08 -26.27 21.91
N LYS A 384 -17.24 -26.84 22.79
CA LYS A 384 -16.76 -26.15 24.00
C LYS A 384 -16.02 -24.84 23.67
N TYR A 385 -15.41 -24.76 22.48
CA TYR A 385 -14.54 -23.65 22.09
C TYR A 385 -15.18 -22.76 21.00
N SER A 386 -16.42 -23.03 20.61
CA SER A 386 -17.08 -22.28 19.51
C SER A 386 -17.52 -20.87 19.92
N SER A 387 -17.61 -20.58 21.20
CA SER A 387 -18.02 -19.26 21.75
C SER A 387 -17.17 -18.08 21.26
N ILE A 388 -15.91 -18.33 20.86
CA ILE A 388 -15.04 -17.28 20.30
C ILE A 388 -15.46 -16.83 18.87
N PHE A 389 -16.31 -17.62 18.20
CA PHE A 389 -16.80 -17.32 16.86
C PHE A 389 -18.15 -16.62 16.86
N ASP A 390 -18.99 -16.87 17.89
CA ASP A 390 -20.35 -16.35 17.91
C ASP A 390 -20.39 -14.84 18.04
N GLY A 391 -21.17 -14.19 17.16
CA GLY A 391 -21.45 -12.76 17.23
C GLY A 391 -22.49 -12.34 18.26
N SER A 392 -23.04 -13.29 19.02
CA SER A 392 -24.05 -13.05 20.04
C SER A 392 -23.40 -12.59 21.35
N ASP A 393 -23.76 -11.38 21.78
CA ASP A 393 -23.47 -10.85 23.12
C ASP A 393 -24.26 -11.62 24.21
N GLU A 394 -24.08 -12.90 24.32
CA GLU A 394 -24.61 -13.62 25.46
C GLU A 394 -23.45 -14.09 26.35
N ASN A 395 -23.32 -13.35 27.46
CA ASN A 395 -22.57 -13.77 28.63
C ASN A 395 -22.97 -15.19 29.04
N VAL A 396 -22.05 -16.15 28.95
CA VAL A 396 -22.14 -17.40 29.72
C VAL A 396 -20.93 -17.49 30.63
#